data_0ff01c7bd58a89a75d6e8b252a772291
#
_entry.id   0ff01c7bd58a89a75d6e8b252a772291
#
_cell.length_a   1.000
_cell.length_b   1.000
_cell.length_c   1.000
_cell.angle_alpha   90.00
_cell.angle_beta   90.00
_cell.angle_gamma   90.00
#
_symmetry.space_group_name_H-M   'P 1'
#
loop_
_entity.id
_entity.type
_entity.pdbx_description
1 polymer ?
#
loop_
_entity_poly.entity_id
_entity_poly.type
_entity_poly.pdbx_seq_one_letter_code
_entity_poly.pdbx_strand_id
1 'polypeptide(L)'
;RTGMFDDMVAAQVRRLGDAWPELVRPLQFAVEDVPPSDPVPWQVEPNMTSQCFPAGHGIPARIVLYRMPLQTQAPTKIELQLAIRDELVSRMAELYGRRPEEIDPDFGL
;
A
#
# COMPACT_ATOMS: atom_id res chain seq x y z
N ARG A 1 14.34 15.37 -3.43
CA ARG A 1 13.47 15.54 -2.27
C ARG A 1 12.23 14.67 -2.38
N THR A 2 11.91 13.94 -1.34
CA THR A 2 10.65 13.21 -1.27
C THR A 2 9.50 14.17 -0.97
N GLY A 3 8.33 13.89 -1.55
CA GLY A 3 7.14 14.69 -1.31
C GLY A 3 6.39 14.27 -0.06
N MET A 4 5.33 15.02 0.25
CA MET A 4 4.47 14.75 1.41
C MET A 4 3.84 13.36 1.33
N PHE A 5 3.44 12.92 0.14
CA PHE A 5 2.85 11.59 -0.04
C PHE A 5 3.84 10.50 0.39
N ASP A 6 5.08 10.58 -0.10
CA ASP A 6 6.11 9.59 0.25
C ASP A 6 6.39 9.59 1.75
N ASP A 7 6.39 10.76 2.38
CA ASP A 7 6.58 10.87 3.83
C ASP A 7 5.43 10.22 4.60
N MET A 8 4.20 10.36 4.13
CA MET A 8 3.04 9.70 4.72
C MET A 8 3.14 8.19 4.61
N VAL A 9 3.56 7.69 3.45
CA VAL A 9 3.75 6.24 3.25
C VAL A 9 4.83 5.73 4.20
N ALA A 10 5.98 6.42 4.25
CA ALA A 10 7.08 6.02 5.13
C ALA A 10 6.65 5.99 6.60
N ALA A 11 5.85 6.96 7.04
CA ALA A 11 5.35 6.99 8.41
C ALA A 11 4.44 5.80 8.72
N GLN A 12 3.55 5.42 7.79
CA GLN A 12 2.67 4.28 7.99
C GLN A 12 3.45 2.95 7.95
N VAL A 13 4.45 2.85 7.08
CA VAL A 13 5.30 1.65 7.03
C VAL A 13 6.06 1.49 8.36
N ARG A 14 6.59 2.58 8.92
CA ARG A 14 7.25 2.53 10.22
C ARG A 14 6.29 2.08 11.33
N ARG A 15 5.10 2.65 11.35
CA ARG A 15 4.09 2.28 12.34
C ARG A 15 3.73 0.79 12.27
N LEU A 16 3.48 0.30 11.07
CA LEU A 16 3.18 -1.11 10.85
C LEU A 16 4.39 -2.00 11.18
N GLY A 17 5.60 -1.54 10.86
CA GLY A 17 6.83 -2.26 11.16
C GLY A 17 7.10 -2.36 12.65
N ASP A 18 6.71 -1.35 13.43
CA ASP A 18 6.82 -1.40 14.88
C ASP A 18 5.86 -2.44 15.48
N ALA A 19 4.65 -2.54 14.94
CA ALA A 19 3.65 -3.50 15.40
C ALA A 19 3.93 -4.93 14.90
N TRP A 20 4.41 -5.05 13.66
CA TRP A 20 4.58 -6.32 12.98
C TRP A 20 5.94 -6.40 12.27
N PRO A 21 7.07 -6.39 12.99
CA PRO A 21 8.38 -6.43 12.33
C PRO A 21 8.57 -7.65 11.43
N GLU A 22 8.03 -8.81 11.83
CA GLU A 22 8.15 -10.05 11.05
C GLU A 22 7.36 -10.02 9.75
N LEU A 23 6.31 -9.22 9.66
CA LEU A 23 5.51 -9.11 8.44
C LEU A 23 6.04 -8.01 7.52
N VAL A 24 6.57 -6.94 8.08
CA VAL A 24 6.99 -5.76 7.29
C VAL A 24 8.41 -5.91 6.73
N ARG A 25 9.35 -6.45 7.51
CA ARG A 25 10.73 -6.59 7.06
C ARG A 25 10.90 -7.31 5.72
N PRO A 26 10.17 -8.40 5.44
CA PRO A 26 10.33 -9.10 4.17
C PRO A 26 9.77 -8.35 2.97
N LEU A 27 8.99 -7.28 3.19
CA LEU A 27 8.28 -6.59 2.10
C LEU A 27 9.10 -5.45 1.54
N GLN A 28 8.91 -5.22 0.24
CA GLN A 28 9.33 -3.98 -0.41
C GLN A 28 8.12 -3.09 -0.62
N PHE A 29 8.34 -1.79 -0.49
CA PHE A 29 7.29 -0.78 -0.69
C PHE A 29 7.74 0.20 -1.76
N ALA A 30 6.83 0.55 -2.65
CA ALA A 30 7.11 1.52 -3.70
C ALA A 30 5.92 2.46 -3.88
N VAL A 31 6.22 3.65 -4.36
CA VAL A 31 5.22 4.65 -4.74
C VAL A 31 5.45 4.96 -6.20
N GLU A 32 4.38 4.87 -6.99
CA GLU A 32 4.39 5.29 -8.39
C GLU A 32 3.24 6.25 -8.62
N ASP A 33 3.32 7.05 -9.66
CA ASP A 33 2.30 8.07 -9.90
C ASP A 33 0.98 7.46 -10.35
N VAL A 34 1.03 6.52 -11.28
CA VAL A 34 -0.15 5.89 -11.87
C VAL A 34 0.11 4.41 -12.12
N PRO A 35 -0.95 3.59 -12.20
CA PRO A 35 -0.80 2.20 -12.62
C PRO A 35 -0.17 2.10 -14.00
N PRO A 36 0.40 0.94 -14.38
CA PRO A 36 0.97 0.75 -15.71
C PRO A 36 -0.03 1.09 -16.81
N SER A 37 0.44 1.79 -17.82
CA SER A 37 -0.41 2.23 -18.94
C SER A 37 -0.70 1.12 -19.95
N ASP A 38 0.05 0.02 -19.90
CA ASP A 38 -0.12 -1.13 -20.79
C ASP A 38 -0.47 -2.36 -19.95
N PRO A 39 -1.65 -2.39 -19.34
CA PRO A 39 -2.03 -3.46 -18.43
C PRO A 39 -2.51 -4.69 -19.18
N VAL A 40 -2.28 -5.85 -18.58
CA VAL A 40 -3.07 -7.02 -18.92
C VAL A 40 -4.49 -6.75 -18.41
N PRO A 41 -5.52 -6.84 -19.25
CA PRO A 41 -6.87 -6.32 -18.88
C PRO A 41 -7.44 -6.86 -17.58
N TRP A 42 -7.06 -8.05 -17.15
CA TRP A 42 -7.57 -8.66 -15.91
C TRP A 42 -6.76 -8.31 -14.67
N GLN A 43 -5.65 -7.57 -14.80
CA GLN A 43 -4.74 -7.26 -13.69
C GLN A 43 -4.80 -5.83 -13.21
N VAL A 44 -5.25 -4.89 -14.05
CA VAL A 44 -5.19 -3.46 -13.74
C VAL A 44 -6.50 -2.79 -14.11
N GLU A 45 -7.02 -2.02 -13.16
CA GLU A 45 -8.18 -1.16 -13.38
C GLU A 45 -7.73 0.29 -13.45
N PRO A 46 -8.44 1.15 -14.23
CA PRO A 46 -8.01 2.55 -14.42
C PRO A 46 -7.84 3.34 -13.12
N ASN A 47 -8.65 3.05 -12.10
CA ASN A 47 -8.64 3.77 -10.83
C ASN A 47 -8.01 2.97 -9.69
N MET A 48 -7.17 2.01 -10.03
CA MET A 48 -6.47 1.19 -9.05
C MET A 48 -5.58 2.07 -8.16
N THR A 49 -5.72 1.91 -6.84
CA THR A 49 -5.00 2.74 -5.87
C THR A 49 -3.74 2.08 -5.35
N SER A 50 -3.68 0.76 -5.42
CA SER A 50 -2.50 0.01 -4.98
C SER A 50 -2.49 -1.37 -5.63
N GLN A 51 -1.35 -2.04 -5.52
CA GLN A 51 -1.19 -3.39 -6.03
C GLN A 51 -0.17 -4.11 -5.18
N CYS A 52 -0.32 -5.43 -5.02
CA CYS A 52 0.72 -6.23 -4.38
C CYS A 52 1.15 -7.36 -5.29
N PHE A 53 2.40 -7.78 -5.12
CA PHE A 53 3.03 -8.83 -5.90
C PHE A 53 3.66 -9.82 -4.92
N PRO A 54 3.28 -11.10 -4.99
CA PRO A 54 3.85 -12.09 -4.07
C PRO A 54 5.33 -12.33 -4.34
N ALA A 55 6.03 -12.81 -3.31
CA ALA A 55 7.44 -13.19 -3.46
C ALA A 55 7.57 -14.37 -4.41
N GLY A 56 8.67 -14.39 -5.15
CA GLY A 56 8.97 -15.49 -6.06
C GLY A 56 10.25 -15.23 -6.83
N HIS A 57 10.88 -16.32 -7.29
CA HIS A 57 12.10 -16.25 -8.12
C HIS A 57 13.21 -15.40 -7.50
N GLY A 58 13.36 -15.46 -6.18
CA GLY A 58 14.37 -14.70 -5.46
C GLY A 58 14.03 -13.22 -5.26
N ILE A 59 12.82 -12.80 -5.64
CA ILE A 59 12.36 -11.42 -5.51
C ILE A 59 11.41 -11.34 -4.31
N PRO A 60 11.59 -10.35 -3.40
CA PRO A 60 10.69 -10.19 -2.27
C PRO A 60 9.28 -9.80 -2.71
N ALA A 61 8.30 -10.08 -1.85
CA ALA A 61 6.95 -9.56 -2.03
C ALA A 61 6.98 -8.03 -1.99
N ARG A 62 6.10 -7.40 -2.75
CA ARG A 62 6.10 -5.94 -2.93
C ARG A 62 4.70 -5.38 -2.90
N ILE A 63 4.57 -4.20 -2.29
CA ILE A 63 3.34 -3.41 -2.31
C ILE A 63 3.65 -2.08 -3.00
N VAL A 64 2.83 -1.72 -3.97
CA VAL A 64 2.94 -0.46 -4.72
C VAL A 64 1.71 0.38 -4.47
N LEU A 65 1.90 1.63 -4.08
CA LEU A 65 0.82 2.62 -3.96
C LEU A 65 0.87 3.56 -5.14
N TYR A 66 -0.29 3.90 -5.67
CA TYR A 66 -0.42 4.80 -6.82
C TYR A 66 -0.88 6.16 -6.33
N ARG A 67 0.04 7.14 -6.37
CA ARG A 67 -0.16 8.45 -5.78
C ARG A 67 -1.35 9.21 -6.34
N MET A 68 -1.47 9.29 -7.67
CA MET A 68 -2.50 10.12 -8.28
C MET A 68 -3.92 9.59 -8.03
N PRO A 69 -4.21 8.30 -8.23
CA PRO A 69 -5.53 7.78 -7.88
C PRO A 69 -5.87 7.96 -6.39
N LEU A 70 -4.89 7.75 -5.51
CA LEU A 70 -5.13 7.91 -4.08
C LEU A 70 -5.43 9.36 -3.72
N GLN A 71 -4.66 10.31 -4.25
CA GLN A 71 -4.92 11.74 -4.00
C GLN A 71 -6.26 12.19 -4.57
N THR A 72 -6.67 11.62 -5.69
CA THR A 72 -7.97 11.94 -6.28
C THR A 72 -9.13 11.44 -5.41
N GLN A 73 -9.00 10.23 -4.86
CA GLN A 73 -10.05 9.63 -4.03
C GLN A 73 -10.05 10.19 -2.61
N ALA A 74 -8.91 10.65 -2.11
CA ALA A 74 -8.75 11.15 -0.75
C ALA A 74 -8.05 12.51 -0.80
N PRO A 75 -8.80 13.58 -1.13
CA PRO A 75 -8.19 14.89 -1.43
C PRO A 75 -7.67 15.66 -0.22
N THR A 76 -8.14 15.39 0.98
CA THR A 76 -7.63 16.07 2.16
C THR A 76 -6.46 15.30 2.77
N LYS A 77 -5.62 16.00 3.54
CA LYS A 77 -4.47 15.38 4.18
C LYS A 77 -4.88 14.24 5.12
N ILE A 78 -5.92 14.46 5.92
CA ILE A 78 -6.41 13.45 6.87
C ILE A 78 -6.96 12.24 6.13
N GLU A 79 -7.81 12.48 5.11
CA GLU A 79 -8.35 11.40 4.30
C GLU A 79 -7.24 10.61 3.62
N LEU A 80 -6.21 11.29 3.13
CA LEU A 80 -5.10 10.62 2.45
C LEU A 80 -4.27 9.77 3.40
N GLN A 81 -4.02 10.25 4.63
CA GLN A 81 -3.32 9.45 5.64
C GLN A 81 -4.08 8.17 5.95
N LEU A 82 -5.40 8.27 6.11
CA LEU A 82 -6.25 7.10 6.39
C LEU A 82 -6.30 6.15 5.19
N ALA A 83 -6.38 6.70 3.98
CA ALA A 83 -6.40 5.88 2.77
C ALA A 83 -5.07 5.13 2.59
N ILE A 84 -3.95 5.78 2.81
CA ILE A 84 -2.63 5.14 2.72
C ILE A 84 -2.53 4.00 3.76
N ARG A 85 -2.93 4.27 5.01
CA ARG A 85 -2.96 3.24 6.04
C ARG A 85 -3.76 2.02 5.58
N ASP A 86 -4.98 2.25 5.11
CA ASP A 86 -5.90 1.17 4.75
C ASP A 86 -5.43 0.40 3.52
N GLU A 87 -4.81 1.09 2.54
CA GLU A 87 -4.24 0.41 1.37
C GLU A 87 -3.09 -0.51 1.76
N LEU A 88 -2.17 -0.03 2.59
CA LEU A 88 -1.06 -0.84 3.06
C LEU A 88 -1.54 -2.05 3.85
N VAL A 89 -2.47 -1.84 4.78
CA VAL A 89 -3.03 -2.91 5.61
C VAL A 89 -3.76 -3.93 4.74
N SER A 90 -4.56 -3.47 3.79
CA SER A 90 -5.33 -4.32 2.89
C SER A 90 -4.41 -5.21 2.04
N ARG A 91 -3.32 -4.64 1.50
CA ARG A 91 -2.39 -5.42 0.67
C ARG A 91 -1.54 -6.38 1.50
N MET A 92 -1.14 -5.99 2.71
CA MET A 92 -0.48 -6.90 3.64
C MET A 92 -1.39 -8.08 3.98
N ALA A 93 -2.65 -7.80 4.27
CA ALA A 93 -3.64 -8.84 4.56
C ALA A 93 -3.77 -9.82 3.40
N GLU A 94 -3.83 -9.31 2.17
CA GLU A 94 -3.89 -10.14 0.97
C GLU A 94 -2.66 -11.03 0.83
N LEU A 95 -1.46 -10.48 1.02
CA LEU A 95 -0.20 -11.22 0.90
C LEU A 95 -0.07 -12.32 1.95
N TYR A 96 -0.56 -12.09 3.15
CA TYR A 96 -0.40 -13.02 4.28
C TYR A 96 -1.64 -13.87 4.56
N GLY A 97 -2.70 -13.74 3.75
CA GLY A 97 -3.92 -14.51 3.95
C GLY A 97 -4.60 -14.21 5.27
N ARG A 98 -4.60 -12.95 5.69
CA ARG A 98 -5.21 -12.51 6.95
C ARG A 98 -6.30 -11.49 6.65
N ARG A 99 -7.16 -11.24 7.65
CA ARG A 99 -8.14 -10.16 7.55
C ARG A 99 -7.44 -8.85 7.87
N PRO A 100 -7.81 -7.74 7.21
CA PRO A 100 -7.19 -6.43 7.47
C PRO A 100 -7.21 -6.03 8.95
N GLU A 101 -8.33 -6.24 9.64
CA GLU A 101 -8.47 -5.87 11.05
C GLU A 101 -7.59 -6.70 11.99
N GLU A 102 -7.07 -7.84 11.54
CA GLU A 102 -6.08 -8.59 12.29
C GLU A 102 -4.71 -7.92 12.25
N ILE A 103 -4.43 -7.19 11.18
CA ILE A 103 -3.17 -6.44 11.05
C ILE A 103 -3.26 -5.10 11.74
N ASP A 104 -4.40 -4.41 11.57
CA ASP A 104 -4.61 -3.11 12.19
C ASP A 104 -6.07 -2.99 12.65
N PRO A 105 -6.30 -2.95 13.98
CA PRO A 105 -7.67 -2.83 14.49
C PRO A 105 -8.35 -1.51 14.11
N ASP A 106 -7.59 -0.50 13.69
CA ASP A 106 -8.15 0.77 13.23
C ASP A 106 -8.54 0.77 11.75
N PHE A 107 -8.34 -0.35 11.06
CA PHE A 107 -8.66 -0.44 9.63
C PHE A 107 -10.11 -0.01 9.36
N GLY A 108 -10.27 0.90 8.41
CA GLY A 108 -11.59 1.38 8.00
C GLY A 108 -12.21 2.44 8.91
N LEU A 109 -11.50 2.84 9.96
CA LEU A 109 -12.05 3.83 10.92
C LEU A 109 -11.67 5.29 10.58
#